data_ab9dac1d6937b68265e55c5a2fba3714
#
_entry.id   ab9dac1d6937b68265e55c5a2fba3714
#
_cell.length_a   1.000
_cell.length_b   1.000
_cell.length_c   1.000
_cell.angle_alpha   90.00
_cell.angle_beta   90.00
_cell.angle_gamma   90.00
#
_symmetry.space_group_name_H-M   'P 1'
#
loop_
_entity.id
_entity.type
_entity.pdbx_description
1 polymer ?
#
loop_
_entity_poly.entity_id
_entity_poly.type
_entity_poly.pdbx_seq_one_letter_code
_entity_poly.pdbx_strand_id
1 'polypeptide(L)'
;MRLFRASFPACGLLAIAFALFSISAFSQAANRAGMPAPPKAKQVHVKHVLVIGQTKGFEHDSISAAMAAIYNMGKESGLWDTMLRTDTELLTKKNLGNNAKNLNYFDLIVFTSTTGELDMDDSQKADMMSFIKDDGKGFVGVHAALDTNYKWPEYGEMIGGWFDQHPWMTFQAPIINEDPDFPAVKHFPKAFVKYDEIYQPKEWSRDKVNVLLSLDASKLDYENNPRVHRQDHDFAVAWSKMYGKGRVFYSTLGHTEEAWDDPDIKKMYFEAIKWALGMTEGSTASHAKTAGK
;
A
#
# COMPACT_ATOMS: atom_id res chain seq x y z
N MET A 1 -63.86 -21.84 -55.33
CA MET A 1 -63.86 -23.18 -55.93
C MET A 1 -62.81 -24.05 -55.18
N ARG A 2 -63.31 -25.14 -54.56
CA ARG A 2 -62.63 -26.28 -53.93
C ARG A 2 -61.72 -26.01 -52.71
N LEU A 3 -62.27 -26.15 -51.53
CA LEU A 3 -62.09 -27.13 -50.44
C LEU A 3 -61.02 -28.22 -50.63
N PHE A 4 -60.10 -28.31 -49.70
CA PHE A 4 -59.66 -29.63 -49.19
C PHE A 4 -59.38 -29.54 -47.70
N ARG A 5 -60.09 -30.39 -46.96
CA ARG A 5 -59.90 -30.81 -45.58
C ARG A 5 -58.79 -31.85 -45.50
N ALA A 6 -58.06 -31.83 -44.41
CA ALA A 6 -57.55 -33.06 -43.72
C ALA A 6 -57.02 -32.63 -42.34
N SER A 7 -57.68 -32.87 -41.29
CA SER A 7 -57.70 -34.01 -40.38
C SER A 7 -56.46 -34.14 -39.51
N PHE A 8 -56.68 -33.85 -38.20
CA PHE A 8 -55.81 -34.26 -37.09
C PHE A 8 -55.84 -35.79 -36.91
N PRO A 9 -54.80 -36.41 -36.36
CA PRO A 9 -54.99 -37.05 -35.05
C PRO A 9 -53.87 -36.78 -34.04
N ALA A 10 -54.31 -36.51 -32.82
CA ALA A 10 -54.14 -37.26 -31.58
C ALA A 10 -52.71 -37.31 -31.00
N CYS A 11 -52.53 -36.55 -30.01
CA CYS A 11 -52.49 -36.88 -28.59
C CYS A 11 -51.69 -38.15 -28.22
N GLY A 12 -50.66 -37.97 -27.44
CA GLY A 12 -50.10 -39.03 -26.62
C GLY A 12 -48.61 -38.93 -26.43
N LEU A 13 -48.18 -38.90 -25.15
CA LEU A 13 -46.81 -39.11 -24.67
C LEU A 13 -45.89 -37.87 -24.52
N LEU A 14 -46.20 -37.05 -23.54
CA LEU A 14 -45.16 -36.28 -22.87
C LEU A 14 -45.52 -36.07 -21.38
N ALA A 15 -45.56 -37.15 -20.63
CA ALA A 15 -45.82 -37.08 -19.18
C ALA A 15 -44.96 -38.08 -18.36
N ILE A 16 -43.74 -38.45 -18.82
CA ILE A 16 -42.88 -39.38 -18.03
C ILE A 16 -41.39 -38.91 -18.01
N ALA A 17 -41.11 -37.65 -18.04
CA ALA A 17 -39.70 -37.18 -17.93
C ALA A 17 -39.43 -36.29 -16.73
N PHE A 18 -40.39 -36.06 -15.83
CA PHE A 18 -40.17 -35.15 -14.68
C PHE A 18 -40.07 -35.84 -13.31
N ALA A 19 -40.14 -37.20 -13.25
CA ALA A 19 -40.10 -37.92 -11.98
C ALA A 19 -38.75 -38.55 -11.63
N LEU A 20 -37.71 -38.43 -12.47
CA LEU A 20 -36.42 -39.10 -12.22
C LEU A 20 -35.31 -38.15 -11.75
N PHE A 21 -35.54 -36.82 -11.69
CA PHE A 21 -34.52 -35.87 -11.19
C PHE A 21 -34.61 -35.52 -9.70
N SER A 22 -35.69 -35.96 -9.04
CA SER A 22 -35.90 -35.64 -7.61
C SER A 22 -35.32 -36.68 -6.64
N ILE A 23 -34.86 -37.84 -7.10
CA ILE A 23 -34.36 -38.90 -6.22
C ILE A 23 -32.85 -38.82 -5.99
N SER A 24 -32.08 -38.12 -6.84
CA SER A 24 -30.63 -38.01 -6.69
C SER A 24 -30.20 -36.96 -5.63
N ALA A 25 -31.05 -35.98 -5.31
CA ALA A 25 -30.72 -34.94 -4.33
C ALA A 25 -30.93 -35.43 -2.87
N PHE A 26 -31.83 -36.36 -2.64
CA PHE A 26 -32.09 -36.90 -1.29
C PHE A 26 -31.10 -38.01 -0.85
N SER A 27 -30.45 -38.69 -1.79
CA SER A 27 -29.49 -39.76 -1.47
C SER A 27 -28.10 -39.19 -1.05
N GLN A 28 -27.74 -37.95 -1.44
CA GLN A 28 -26.48 -37.35 -1.00
C GLN A 28 -26.58 -36.71 0.37
N ALA A 29 -27.77 -36.37 0.84
CA ALA A 29 -27.96 -35.81 2.20
C ALA A 29 -27.96 -36.94 3.28
N ALA A 30 -28.38 -38.15 2.95
CA ALA A 30 -28.47 -39.26 3.91
C ALA A 30 -27.11 -39.90 4.26
N ASN A 31 -26.09 -39.79 3.41
CA ASN A 31 -24.75 -40.37 3.66
C ASN A 31 -23.78 -39.45 4.45
N ARG A 32 -24.22 -38.25 4.87
CA ARG A 32 -23.41 -37.37 5.72
C ARG A 32 -23.70 -37.48 7.23
N ALA A 33 -24.69 -38.30 7.61
CA ALA A 33 -24.98 -38.58 9.01
C ALA A 33 -23.92 -39.54 9.57
N GLY A 34 -22.86 -38.98 10.17
CA GLY A 34 -21.78 -39.75 10.80
C GLY A 34 -20.36 -39.33 10.39
N MET A 35 -20.21 -38.49 9.39
CA MET A 35 -18.89 -37.87 9.12
C MET A 35 -18.63 -36.77 10.15
N PRO A 36 -17.43 -36.75 10.80
CA PRO A 36 -17.08 -35.63 11.66
C PRO A 36 -17.17 -34.35 10.85
N ALA A 37 -17.75 -33.30 11.44
CA ALA A 37 -17.78 -31.97 10.81
C ALA A 37 -16.39 -31.61 10.33
N PRO A 38 -16.23 -31.14 9.09
CA PRO A 38 -14.91 -30.72 8.61
C PRO A 38 -14.35 -29.71 9.62
N PRO A 39 -13.05 -29.79 9.95
CA PRO A 39 -12.44 -28.84 10.87
C PRO A 39 -12.80 -27.45 10.38
N LYS A 40 -13.28 -26.58 11.29
CA LYS A 40 -13.55 -25.16 10.97
C LYS A 40 -12.27 -24.61 10.38
N ALA A 41 -12.29 -24.29 9.10
CA ALA A 41 -11.18 -23.61 8.45
C ALA A 41 -10.85 -22.37 9.32
N LYS A 42 -9.59 -22.23 9.73
CA LYS A 42 -9.13 -21.06 10.45
C LYS A 42 -9.52 -19.86 9.59
N GLN A 43 -10.48 -19.05 10.05
CA GLN A 43 -10.83 -17.83 9.33
C GLN A 43 -9.60 -16.92 9.41
N VAL A 44 -8.88 -16.82 8.32
CA VAL A 44 -7.87 -15.80 8.14
C VAL A 44 -8.64 -14.52 7.91
N HIS A 45 -8.64 -13.62 8.91
CA HIS A 45 -9.16 -12.28 8.70
C HIS A 45 -8.17 -11.56 7.79
N VAL A 46 -8.57 -11.41 6.54
CA VAL A 46 -7.83 -10.64 5.53
C VAL A 46 -7.77 -9.20 6.02
N LYS A 47 -6.59 -8.59 5.96
CA LYS A 47 -6.39 -7.16 6.29
C LYS A 47 -6.95 -6.28 5.16
N HIS A 48 -7.28 -5.04 5.47
CA HIS A 48 -7.85 -4.10 4.51
C HIS A 48 -6.94 -2.89 4.34
N VAL A 49 -6.51 -2.64 3.11
CA VAL A 49 -5.58 -1.57 2.74
C VAL A 49 -6.28 -0.53 1.89
N LEU A 50 -6.24 0.73 2.31
CA LEU A 50 -6.71 1.88 1.54
C LEU A 50 -5.53 2.53 0.83
N VAL A 51 -5.55 2.59 -0.49
CA VAL A 51 -4.51 3.22 -1.31
C VAL A 51 -5.06 4.51 -1.92
N ILE A 52 -4.38 5.62 -1.67
CA ILE A 52 -4.73 6.95 -2.14
C ILE A 52 -3.70 7.44 -3.14
N GLY A 53 -4.16 7.83 -4.34
CA GLY A 53 -3.35 8.43 -5.40
C GLY A 53 -3.84 9.83 -5.81
N GLN A 54 -4.36 10.65 -4.87
CA GLN A 54 -4.78 12.02 -5.17
C GLN A 54 -3.58 12.95 -5.34
N THR A 55 -3.60 13.79 -6.38
CA THR A 55 -2.62 14.84 -6.62
C THR A 55 -3.27 16.21 -6.69
N LYS A 56 -2.64 17.21 -6.08
CA LYS A 56 -2.98 18.63 -6.13
C LYS A 56 -1.78 19.50 -6.52
N GLY A 57 -0.64 18.88 -6.73
CA GLY A 57 0.59 19.45 -7.24
C GLY A 57 1.05 18.73 -8.49
N PHE A 58 2.32 18.29 -8.53
CA PHE A 58 2.85 17.53 -9.65
C PHE A 58 2.23 16.14 -9.71
N GLU A 59 1.76 15.73 -10.89
CA GLU A 59 1.17 14.41 -11.13
C GLU A 59 2.25 13.47 -11.69
N HIS A 60 2.57 12.42 -10.92
CA HIS A 60 3.55 11.41 -11.33
C HIS A 60 2.90 10.34 -12.18
N ASP A 61 3.51 10.00 -13.32
CA ASP A 61 3.03 8.92 -14.20
C ASP A 61 2.98 7.57 -13.46
N SER A 62 3.86 7.37 -12.48
CA SER A 62 3.96 6.14 -11.68
C SER A 62 2.77 5.85 -10.75
N ILE A 63 1.85 6.79 -10.53
CA ILE A 63 0.72 6.61 -9.60
C ILE A 63 -0.10 5.36 -9.95
N SER A 64 -0.46 5.23 -11.23
CA SER A 64 -1.27 4.09 -11.70
C SER A 64 -0.52 2.76 -11.53
N ALA A 65 0.76 2.73 -11.87
CA ALA A 65 1.62 1.55 -11.73
C ALA A 65 1.79 1.15 -10.25
N ALA A 66 2.02 2.13 -9.36
CA ALA A 66 2.12 1.93 -7.92
C ALA A 66 0.83 1.33 -7.33
N MET A 67 -0.32 1.95 -7.66
CA MET A 67 -1.63 1.50 -7.19
C MET A 67 -1.93 0.08 -7.66
N ALA A 68 -1.67 -0.22 -8.93
CA ALA A 68 -1.86 -1.56 -9.51
C ALA A 68 -0.93 -2.61 -8.86
N ALA A 69 0.34 -2.25 -8.63
CA ALA A 69 1.29 -3.15 -7.98
C ALA A 69 0.84 -3.51 -6.56
N ILE A 70 0.42 -2.53 -5.74
CA ILE A 70 -0.05 -2.76 -4.37
C ILE A 70 -1.33 -3.61 -4.35
N TYR A 71 -2.26 -3.35 -5.28
CA TYR A 71 -3.46 -4.16 -5.46
C TYR A 71 -3.10 -5.63 -5.77
N ASN A 72 -2.21 -5.85 -6.72
CA ASN A 72 -1.78 -7.20 -7.13
C ASN A 72 -1.04 -7.92 -6.00
N MET A 73 -0.18 -7.23 -5.25
CA MET A 73 0.48 -7.79 -4.05
C MET A 73 -0.53 -8.36 -3.05
N GLY A 74 -1.60 -7.63 -2.74
CA GLY A 74 -2.65 -8.11 -1.84
C GLY A 74 -3.39 -9.31 -2.40
N LYS A 75 -3.82 -9.20 -3.66
CA LYS A 75 -4.58 -10.24 -4.36
C LYS A 75 -3.80 -11.55 -4.52
N GLU A 76 -2.54 -11.49 -4.93
CA GLU A 76 -1.69 -12.65 -5.18
C GLU A 76 -1.26 -13.34 -3.89
N SER A 77 -0.95 -12.57 -2.85
CA SER A 77 -0.57 -13.11 -1.55
C SER A 77 -1.74 -13.60 -0.71
N GLY A 78 -2.95 -13.06 -0.94
CA GLY A 78 -4.13 -13.31 -0.11
C GLY A 78 -4.01 -12.75 1.32
N LEU A 79 -3.06 -11.82 1.57
CA LEU A 79 -2.82 -11.27 2.90
C LEU A 79 -3.69 -10.05 3.21
N TRP A 80 -4.08 -9.29 2.18
CA TRP A 80 -4.97 -8.13 2.32
C TRP A 80 -5.82 -7.89 1.08
N ASP A 81 -6.99 -7.29 1.30
CA ASP A 81 -7.81 -6.68 0.25
C ASP A 81 -7.42 -5.22 0.08
N THR A 82 -7.40 -4.74 -1.15
CA THR A 82 -7.02 -3.37 -1.48
C THR A 82 -8.20 -2.58 -2.03
N MET A 83 -8.43 -1.39 -1.49
CA MET A 83 -9.33 -0.40 -2.07
C MET A 83 -8.51 0.77 -2.62
N LEU A 84 -8.66 1.06 -3.91
CA LEU A 84 -7.96 2.13 -4.62
C LEU A 84 -8.85 3.37 -4.71
N ARG A 85 -8.33 4.55 -4.37
CA ARG A 85 -9.01 5.84 -4.46
C ARG A 85 -8.09 6.92 -5.02
N THR A 86 -8.67 7.81 -5.80
CA THR A 86 -8.02 9.05 -6.28
C THR A 86 -8.60 10.30 -5.60
N ASP A 87 -9.31 10.08 -4.51
CA ASP A 87 -9.89 11.08 -3.62
C ASP A 87 -9.65 10.69 -2.15
N THR A 88 -10.03 11.56 -1.25
CA THR A 88 -9.86 11.41 0.20
C THR A 88 -11.16 11.16 0.96
N GLU A 89 -12.28 10.88 0.27
CA GLU A 89 -13.59 10.75 0.89
C GLU A 89 -13.65 9.68 1.99
N LEU A 90 -12.88 8.59 1.84
CA LEU A 90 -12.86 7.48 2.81
C LEU A 90 -11.95 7.74 4.03
N LEU A 91 -11.15 8.83 4.02
CA LEU A 91 -10.28 9.21 5.13
C LEU A 91 -11.10 9.87 6.26
N THR A 92 -12.07 9.16 6.77
CA THR A 92 -12.93 9.59 7.87
C THR A 92 -13.45 8.40 8.68
N LYS A 93 -13.76 8.62 9.96
CA LYS A 93 -14.46 7.67 10.83
C LYS A 93 -15.98 7.88 10.83
N LYS A 94 -16.47 8.93 10.16
CA LYS A 94 -17.90 9.19 10.02
C LYS A 94 -18.60 8.07 9.24
N ASN A 95 -19.84 7.78 9.59
CA ASN A 95 -20.66 6.87 8.79
C ASN A 95 -21.07 7.56 7.49
N LEU A 96 -20.59 7.03 6.37
CA LEU A 96 -20.86 7.55 5.03
C LEU A 96 -22.20 7.04 4.44
N GLY A 97 -22.90 6.13 5.13
CA GLY A 97 -24.13 5.52 4.63
C GLY A 97 -23.90 4.54 3.48
N ASN A 98 -24.97 4.01 2.92
CA ASN A 98 -24.98 3.18 1.68
C ASN A 98 -23.91 2.08 1.59
N ASN A 99 -23.54 1.48 2.73
CA ASN A 99 -22.45 0.50 2.84
C ASN A 99 -21.06 1.02 2.42
N ALA A 100 -20.87 2.35 2.30
CA ALA A 100 -19.57 2.92 2.05
C ALA A 100 -18.59 2.60 3.19
N LYS A 101 -17.37 2.25 2.83
CA LYS A 101 -16.31 2.00 3.82
C LYS A 101 -15.81 3.33 4.37
N ASN A 102 -15.28 3.31 5.58
CA ASN A 102 -14.58 4.42 6.23
C ASN A 102 -13.33 3.88 6.94
N LEU A 103 -12.58 4.72 7.66
CA LEU A 103 -11.34 4.31 8.32
C LEU A 103 -11.50 3.13 9.28
N ASN A 104 -12.67 2.94 9.90
CA ASN A 104 -12.91 1.80 10.79
C ASN A 104 -12.88 0.43 10.09
N TYR A 105 -12.98 0.42 8.77
CA TYR A 105 -12.87 -0.80 7.95
C TYR A 105 -11.42 -1.16 7.63
N PHE A 106 -10.52 -0.19 7.57
CA PHE A 106 -9.14 -0.37 7.11
C PHE A 106 -8.16 -0.68 8.24
N ASP A 107 -7.04 -1.29 7.89
CA ASP A 107 -5.90 -1.56 8.76
C ASP A 107 -4.67 -0.76 8.39
N LEU A 108 -4.61 -0.22 7.16
CA LEU A 108 -3.48 0.52 6.62
C LEU A 108 -3.95 1.56 5.61
N ILE A 109 -3.32 2.73 5.62
CA ILE A 109 -3.39 3.73 4.55
C ILE A 109 -2.05 3.74 3.81
N VAL A 110 -2.11 3.75 2.47
CA VAL A 110 -0.95 3.95 1.59
C VAL A 110 -1.18 5.20 0.76
N PHE A 111 -0.26 6.15 0.81
CA PHE A 111 -0.22 7.29 -0.10
C PHE A 111 0.79 7.00 -1.22
N THR A 112 0.29 6.90 -2.46
CA THR A 112 1.12 6.62 -3.63
C THR A 112 1.37 7.89 -4.43
N SER A 113 2.55 8.45 -4.28
CA SER A 113 2.99 9.67 -4.99
C SER A 113 1.95 10.80 -4.94
N THR A 114 1.25 10.95 -3.81
CA THR A 114 0.35 12.08 -3.57
C THR A 114 1.14 13.38 -3.53
N THR A 115 0.55 14.50 -3.98
CA THR A 115 1.22 15.81 -3.97
C THR A 115 0.27 16.94 -3.62
N GLY A 116 0.83 18.01 -3.04
CA GLY A 116 0.12 19.24 -2.70
C GLY A 116 -0.84 19.09 -1.52
N GLU A 117 -1.74 20.05 -1.35
CA GLU A 117 -2.71 20.04 -0.26
C GLU A 117 -3.91 19.19 -0.67
N LEU A 118 -4.07 17.99 -0.09
CA LEU A 118 -5.16 17.08 -0.42
C LEU A 118 -6.51 17.63 0.06
N ASP A 119 -7.58 17.21 -0.62
CA ASP A 119 -8.95 17.63 -0.30
C ASP A 119 -9.46 16.97 0.98
N MET A 120 -9.02 17.48 2.13
CA MET A 120 -9.42 16.97 3.44
C MET A 120 -9.89 18.10 4.35
N ASP A 121 -11.07 17.94 4.94
CA ASP A 121 -11.51 18.82 6.02
C ASP A 121 -10.77 18.51 7.34
N ASP A 122 -10.90 19.40 8.33
CA ASP A 122 -10.22 19.23 9.62
C ASP A 122 -10.67 17.96 10.37
N SER A 123 -11.90 17.53 10.18
CA SER A 123 -12.42 16.29 10.76
C SER A 123 -11.75 15.06 10.12
N GLN A 124 -11.55 15.06 8.81
CA GLN A 124 -10.84 13.98 8.11
C GLN A 124 -9.36 13.92 8.53
N LYS A 125 -8.71 15.08 8.67
CA LYS A 125 -7.34 15.16 9.20
C LYS A 125 -7.25 14.58 10.60
N ALA A 126 -8.14 14.97 11.51
CA ALA A 126 -8.20 14.43 12.86
C ALA A 126 -8.46 12.92 12.88
N ASP A 127 -9.39 12.44 12.05
CA ASP A 127 -9.72 11.02 11.94
C ASP A 127 -8.52 10.20 11.42
N MET A 128 -7.79 10.70 10.41
CA MET A 128 -6.58 10.05 9.90
C MET A 128 -5.46 9.99 10.94
N MET A 129 -5.21 11.08 11.66
CA MET A 129 -4.20 11.07 12.74
C MET A 129 -4.58 10.10 13.85
N SER A 130 -5.82 10.11 14.30
CA SER A 130 -6.29 9.20 15.34
C SER A 130 -6.27 7.73 14.89
N PHE A 131 -6.57 7.45 13.61
CA PHE A 131 -6.44 6.11 13.03
C PHE A 131 -5.01 5.55 13.17
N ILE A 132 -4.00 6.38 12.91
CA ILE A 132 -2.60 5.95 13.01
C ILE A 132 -2.15 5.99 14.47
N LYS A 133 -2.28 7.14 15.13
CA LYS A 133 -1.68 7.42 16.44
C LYS A 133 -2.33 6.65 17.58
N ASP A 134 -3.68 6.61 17.61
CA ASP A 134 -4.45 6.11 18.73
C ASP A 134 -4.95 4.67 18.51
N ASP A 135 -5.44 4.35 17.29
CA ASP A 135 -5.93 3.02 16.95
C ASP A 135 -4.78 2.06 16.58
N GLY A 136 -3.55 2.58 16.37
CA GLY A 136 -2.37 1.77 16.07
C GLY A 136 -2.36 1.16 14.67
N LYS A 137 -3.07 1.79 13.73
CA LYS A 137 -3.11 1.37 12.34
C LYS A 137 -1.87 1.87 11.58
N GLY A 138 -1.59 1.24 10.42
CA GLY A 138 -0.38 1.54 9.66
C GLY A 138 -0.51 2.69 8.66
N PHE A 139 0.64 3.27 8.31
CA PHE A 139 0.78 4.19 7.19
C PHE A 139 2.02 3.84 6.35
N VAL A 140 1.88 3.87 5.02
CA VAL A 140 2.99 3.73 4.07
C VAL A 140 2.97 4.91 3.10
N GLY A 141 4.05 5.67 3.06
CA GLY A 141 4.27 6.75 2.10
C GLY A 141 5.19 6.30 0.98
N VAL A 142 4.78 6.55 -0.26
CA VAL A 142 5.53 6.25 -1.47
C VAL A 142 5.94 7.56 -2.13
N HIS A 143 7.23 7.73 -2.38
CA HIS A 143 7.82 8.82 -3.17
C HIS A 143 7.27 10.20 -2.78
N ALA A 144 6.43 10.79 -3.64
CA ALA A 144 5.88 12.13 -3.44
C ALA A 144 4.85 12.24 -2.30
N ALA A 145 4.57 11.15 -1.57
CA ALA A 145 3.85 11.30 -0.30
C ALA A 145 4.56 12.27 0.67
N LEU A 146 5.85 12.52 0.48
CA LEU A 146 6.60 13.55 1.22
C LEU A 146 6.36 14.98 0.70
N ASP A 147 5.89 15.14 -0.54
CA ASP A 147 5.52 16.41 -1.20
C ASP A 147 4.03 16.74 -1.01
N THR A 148 3.50 16.45 0.17
CA THR A 148 2.06 16.46 0.44
C THR A 148 1.77 17.18 1.76
N ASN A 149 0.66 17.94 1.80
CA ASN A 149 0.08 18.56 3.01
C ASN A 149 1.05 19.43 3.83
N TYR A 150 1.77 20.33 3.18
CA TYR A 150 2.74 21.25 3.84
C TYR A 150 2.13 22.14 4.92
N LYS A 151 0.83 22.43 4.82
CA LYS A 151 0.11 23.26 5.80
C LYS A 151 -0.44 22.48 6.99
N TRP A 152 -0.08 21.19 7.08
CA TRP A 152 -0.56 20.31 8.13
C TRP A 152 0.62 19.71 8.93
N PRO A 153 1.07 20.40 10.02
CA PRO A 153 2.26 20.03 10.77
C PRO A 153 2.27 18.59 11.27
N GLU A 154 1.11 18.07 11.71
CA GLU A 154 0.99 16.70 12.21
C GLU A 154 1.26 15.66 11.11
N TYR A 155 0.96 15.99 9.85
CA TYR A 155 1.28 15.12 8.71
C TYR A 155 2.80 14.99 8.53
N GLY A 156 3.53 16.10 8.56
CA GLY A 156 5.00 16.09 8.47
C GLY A 156 5.65 15.38 9.65
N GLU A 157 5.12 15.58 10.86
CA GLU A 157 5.58 14.85 12.04
C GLU A 157 5.33 13.33 11.88
N MET A 158 4.17 12.93 11.39
CA MET A 158 3.79 11.54 11.18
C MET A 158 4.69 10.87 10.14
N ILE A 159 4.84 11.46 8.94
CA ILE A 159 5.64 10.86 7.86
C ILE A 159 7.15 11.02 8.08
N GLY A 160 7.58 12.03 8.84
CA GLY A 160 8.97 12.24 9.25
C GLY A 160 9.66 13.45 8.62
N GLY A 161 8.95 14.31 7.88
CA GLY A 161 9.47 15.53 7.23
C GLY A 161 8.68 15.87 5.98
N TRP A 162 9.21 16.78 5.17
CA TRP A 162 8.65 17.15 3.87
C TRP A 162 9.71 17.15 2.78
N PHE A 163 9.27 17.02 1.53
CA PHE A 163 10.11 17.25 0.36
C PHE A 163 10.71 18.67 0.40
N ASP A 164 11.99 18.75 0.10
CA ASP A 164 12.71 20.00 -0.10
C ASP A 164 13.19 20.11 -1.55
N GLN A 165 13.98 19.15 -2.00
CA GLN A 165 14.55 19.09 -3.34
C GLN A 165 14.81 17.65 -3.80
N HIS A 166 15.03 17.49 -5.10
CA HIS A 166 15.59 16.30 -5.73
C HIS A 166 16.90 16.67 -6.46
N PRO A 167 18.02 16.83 -5.73
CA PRO A 167 19.24 17.50 -6.25
C PRO A 167 19.79 16.86 -7.51
N TRP A 168 19.64 15.57 -7.68
CA TRP A 168 20.21 14.79 -8.79
C TRP A 168 19.19 14.37 -9.85
N MET A 169 17.94 14.84 -9.74
CA MET A 169 16.86 14.39 -10.61
C MET A 169 16.74 12.86 -10.57
N THR A 170 16.30 12.22 -11.66
CA THR A 170 16.34 10.76 -11.82
C THR A 170 17.75 10.32 -12.24
N PHE A 171 18.38 9.46 -11.46
CA PHE A 171 19.77 9.06 -11.67
C PHE A 171 20.06 7.65 -11.14
N GLN A 172 21.25 7.13 -11.44
CA GLN A 172 21.76 5.89 -10.86
C GLN A 172 22.16 6.13 -9.40
N ALA A 173 21.20 6.05 -8.49
CA ALA A 173 21.37 6.37 -7.09
C ALA A 173 22.20 5.29 -6.37
N PRO A 174 23.39 5.62 -5.84
CA PRO A 174 24.16 4.71 -5.01
C PRO A 174 23.55 4.65 -3.62
N ILE A 175 23.04 3.49 -3.23
CA ILE A 175 22.28 3.32 -1.98
C ILE A 175 23.04 2.37 -1.03
N ILE A 176 23.02 2.71 0.25
CA ILE A 176 23.50 1.89 1.37
C ILE A 176 22.29 1.34 2.13
N ASN A 177 22.27 0.04 2.38
CA ASN A 177 21.37 -0.60 3.30
C ASN A 177 21.93 -0.47 4.72
N GLU A 178 21.28 0.37 5.53
CA GLU A 178 21.71 0.68 6.89
C GLU A 178 21.15 -0.28 7.95
N ASP A 179 20.00 -0.90 7.69
CA ASP A 179 19.34 -1.85 8.59
C ASP A 179 18.96 -3.17 7.85
N PRO A 180 19.95 -4.05 7.58
CA PRO A 180 19.72 -5.27 6.81
C PRO A 180 18.80 -6.30 7.51
N ASP A 181 18.46 -6.09 8.76
CA ASP A 181 17.56 -6.96 9.52
C ASP A 181 16.09 -6.53 9.38
N PHE A 182 15.84 -5.29 8.94
CA PHE A 182 14.49 -4.80 8.75
C PHE A 182 13.81 -5.48 7.55
N PRO A 183 12.58 -6.01 7.70
CA PRO A 183 11.92 -6.84 6.68
C PRO A 183 11.90 -6.22 5.27
N ALA A 184 11.58 -4.92 5.17
CA ALA A 184 11.42 -4.24 3.89
C ALA A 184 12.73 -4.13 3.09
N VAL A 185 13.89 -4.14 3.73
CA VAL A 185 15.18 -3.92 3.08
C VAL A 185 16.14 -5.11 3.19
N LYS A 186 15.74 -6.16 3.90
CA LYS A 186 16.56 -7.35 4.15
C LYS A 186 17.11 -8.03 2.88
N HIS A 187 16.39 -7.92 1.78
CA HIS A 187 16.79 -8.55 0.51
C HIS A 187 17.81 -7.75 -0.28
N PHE A 188 18.00 -6.47 0.04
CA PHE A 188 19.03 -5.66 -0.60
C PHE A 188 20.42 -5.99 -0.06
N PRO A 189 21.46 -6.01 -0.91
CA PRO A 189 22.84 -6.09 -0.45
C PRO A 189 23.22 -4.83 0.36
N LYS A 190 24.39 -4.87 1.03
CA LYS A 190 24.90 -3.75 1.84
C LYS A 190 25.00 -2.44 1.05
N ALA A 191 25.38 -2.52 -0.23
CA ALA A 191 25.44 -1.39 -1.15
C ALA A 191 24.92 -1.84 -2.52
N PHE A 192 24.12 -1.00 -3.16
CA PHE A 192 23.51 -1.28 -4.46
C PHE A 192 23.19 0.02 -5.20
N VAL A 193 22.72 -0.09 -6.44
CA VAL A 193 22.30 1.06 -7.25
C VAL A 193 20.88 0.84 -7.73
N LYS A 194 20.06 1.89 -7.69
CA LYS A 194 18.74 1.95 -8.33
C LYS A 194 18.63 3.20 -9.18
N TYR A 195 17.99 3.08 -10.35
CA TYR A 195 17.65 4.23 -11.17
C TYR A 195 16.32 4.80 -10.69
N ASP A 196 16.37 5.94 -9.99
CA ASP A 196 15.18 6.56 -9.43
C ASP A 196 15.46 8.03 -9.07
N GLU A 197 14.44 8.77 -8.64
CA GLU A 197 14.55 10.12 -8.11
C GLU A 197 14.58 10.09 -6.58
N ILE A 198 15.64 10.65 -6.00
CA ILE A 198 15.82 10.65 -4.55
C ILE A 198 15.58 12.06 -4.00
N TYR A 199 14.65 12.14 -3.04
CA TYR A 199 14.33 13.38 -2.36
C TYR A 199 15.32 13.70 -1.24
N GLN A 200 15.68 14.98 -1.16
CA GLN A 200 16.26 15.57 0.03
C GLN A 200 15.11 16.08 0.89
N PRO A 201 14.93 15.57 2.12
CA PRO A 201 13.86 16.05 3.00
C PRO A 201 14.29 17.29 3.78
N LYS A 202 13.31 18.17 4.10
CA LYS A 202 13.40 19.24 5.09
C LYS A 202 12.61 18.89 6.35
N GLU A 203 12.93 19.56 7.46
CA GLU A 203 12.31 19.33 8.78
C GLU A 203 12.37 17.85 9.21
N TRP A 204 13.35 17.15 8.70
CA TRP A 204 13.66 15.77 8.95
C TRP A 204 14.91 15.62 9.84
N SER A 205 14.89 14.66 10.74
CA SER A 205 16.04 14.32 11.57
C SER A 205 16.16 12.81 11.73
N ARG A 206 17.39 12.30 11.57
CA ARG A 206 17.72 10.88 11.80
C ARG A 206 17.32 10.41 13.20
N ASP A 207 17.40 11.26 14.20
CA ASP A 207 17.08 10.91 15.60
C ASP A 207 15.60 10.58 15.81
N LYS A 208 14.73 10.97 14.86
CA LYS A 208 13.28 10.77 14.93
C LYS A 208 12.78 9.57 14.12
N VAL A 209 13.68 8.91 13.37
CA VAL A 209 13.34 7.79 12.48
C VAL A 209 14.39 6.69 12.54
N ASN A 210 14.03 5.47 12.19
CA ASN A 210 14.98 4.41 11.87
C ASN A 210 15.29 4.47 10.38
N VAL A 211 16.47 4.91 9.99
CA VAL A 211 16.90 4.99 8.57
C VAL A 211 17.24 3.58 8.08
N LEU A 212 16.53 3.13 7.07
CA LEU A 212 16.69 1.80 6.47
C LEU A 212 17.63 1.82 5.27
N LEU A 213 17.46 2.84 4.43
CA LEU A 213 18.27 3.06 3.23
C LEU A 213 18.71 4.53 3.20
N SER A 214 19.94 4.78 2.77
CA SER A 214 20.47 6.13 2.54
C SER A 214 21.31 6.19 1.27
N LEU A 215 21.51 7.38 0.70
CA LEU A 215 22.50 7.58 -0.36
C LEU A 215 23.92 7.44 0.18
N ASP A 216 24.78 6.83 -0.61
CA ASP A 216 26.24 6.85 -0.40
C ASP A 216 26.78 8.22 -0.82
N ALA A 217 26.82 9.16 0.13
CA ALA A 217 27.25 10.52 -0.10
C ALA A 217 28.69 10.62 -0.66
N SER A 218 29.54 9.62 -0.41
CA SER A 218 30.92 9.58 -0.94
C SER A 218 30.99 9.43 -2.47
N LYS A 219 29.87 9.03 -3.09
CA LYS A 219 29.74 8.82 -4.54
C LYS A 219 28.91 9.90 -5.24
N LEU A 220 28.58 10.97 -4.53
CA LEU A 220 27.74 12.05 -5.05
C LEU A 220 28.54 13.33 -5.19
N ASP A 221 28.29 14.08 -6.27
CA ASP A 221 28.70 15.48 -6.37
C ASP A 221 27.63 16.33 -5.68
N TYR A 222 27.94 16.82 -4.50
CA TYR A 222 27.06 17.71 -3.74
C TYR A 222 27.69 19.08 -3.46
N GLU A 223 29.00 19.22 -3.53
CA GLU A 223 29.71 20.47 -3.21
C GLU A 223 29.35 21.60 -4.20
N ASN A 224 29.17 21.26 -5.48
CA ASN A 224 28.85 22.22 -6.53
C ASN A 224 27.36 22.20 -6.94
N ASN A 225 26.53 21.47 -6.23
CA ASN A 225 25.11 21.34 -6.56
C ASN A 225 24.26 22.32 -5.71
N PRO A 226 23.75 23.43 -6.29
CA PRO A 226 23.00 24.44 -5.55
C PRO A 226 21.63 23.95 -5.02
N ARG A 227 21.19 22.78 -5.46
CA ARG A 227 19.97 22.15 -4.97
C ARG A 227 20.19 21.32 -3.70
N VAL A 228 21.45 21.10 -3.31
CA VAL A 228 21.78 20.42 -2.06
C VAL A 228 21.75 21.44 -0.94
N HIS A 229 20.70 21.38 -0.12
CA HIS A 229 20.51 22.29 1.02
C HIS A 229 20.97 21.67 2.35
N ARG A 230 21.05 20.33 2.44
CA ARG A 230 21.46 19.63 3.65
C ARG A 230 22.96 19.66 3.82
N GLN A 231 23.40 20.30 4.91
CA GLN A 231 24.84 20.44 5.23
C GLN A 231 25.41 19.20 5.94
N ASP A 232 24.54 18.33 6.48
CA ASP A 232 24.95 17.09 7.14
C ASP A 232 25.18 15.93 6.14
N HIS A 233 24.85 16.15 4.86
CA HIS A 233 24.94 15.18 3.75
C HIS A 233 24.29 13.84 4.10
N ASP A 234 23.22 13.89 4.89
CA ASP A 234 22.45 12.71 5.30
C ASP A 234 21.15 12.61 4.47
N PHE A 235 21.24 11.87 3.38
CA PHE A 235 20.17 11.71 2.40
C PHE A 235 19.48 10.35 2.60
N ALA A 236 18.50 10.32 3.51
CA ALA A 236 17.72 9.11 3.74
C ALA A 236 16.82 8.80 2.53
N VAL A 237 16.82 7.53 2.10
CA VAL A 237 16.05 7.00 0.97
C VAL A 237 14.80 6.28 1.47
N ALA A 238 14.89 5.58 2.60
CA ALA A 238 13.75 4.94 3.25
C ALA A 238 13.94 4.94 4.77
N TRP A 239 12.82 5.04 5.48
CA TRP A 239 12.82 4.97 6.94
C TRP A 239 11.53 4.38 7.50
N SER A 240 11.61 3.95 8.75
CA SER A 240 10.47 3.53 9.56
C SER A 240 10.44 4.29 10.88
N LYS A 241 9.26 4.46 11.45
CA LYS A 241 9.07 5.04 12.79
C LYS A 241 7.75 4.60 13.40
N MET A 242 7.62 4.80 14.70
CA MET A 242 6.32 4.80 15.35
C MET A 242 5.73 6.22 15.36
N TYR A 243 4.44 6.33 15.13
CA TYR A 243 3.66 7.54 15.39
C TYR A 243 2.53 7.19 16.36
N GLY A 244 2.70 7.51 17.64
CA GLY A 244 1.87 6.94 18.69
C GLY A 244 1.97 5.42 18.70
N LYS A 245 0.84 4.73 18.49
CA LYS A 245 0.78 3.27 18.39
C LYS A 245 0.95 2.74 16.96
N GLY A 246 0.88 3.61 15.95
CA GLY A 246 0.90 3.23 14.54
C GLY A 246 2.31 3.08 13.97
N ARG A 247 2.46 2.19 13.00
CA ARG A 247 3.70 1.93 12.26
C ARG A 247 3.70 2.74 10.97
N VAL A 248 4.73 3.55 10.78
CA VAL A 248 4.89 4.43 9.62
C VAL A 248 6.15 4.03 8.85
N PHE A 249 5.99 3.72 7.57
CA PHE A 249 7.08 3.49 6.62
C PHE A 249 7.02 4.53 5.51
N TYR A 250 8.18 5.00 5.08
CA TYR A 250 8.32 5.86 3.92
C TYR A 250 9.54 5.46 3.08
N SER A 251 9.42 5.57 1.76
CA SER A 251 10.56 5.53 0.84
C SER A 251 10.37 6.50 -0.31
N THR A 252 11.46 7.16 -0.70
CA THR A 252 11.51 8.03 -1.89
C THR A 252 11.54 7.24 -3.21
N LEU A 253 11.81 5.93 -3.19
CA LEU A 253 11.81 5.09 -4.39
C LEU A 253 10.39 4.93 -4.96
N GLY A 254 10.27 4.87 -6.29
CA GLY A 254 9.00 4.69 -6.99
C GLY A 254 8.54 5.90 -7.82
N HIS A 255 9.49 6.78 -8.21
CA HIS A 255 9.21 7.95 -9.04
C HIS A 255 8.71 7.57 -10.44
N THR A 256 9.33 6.58 -11.09
CA THR A 256 8.99 6.18 -12.45
C THR A 256 8.07 4.95 -12.50
N GLU A 257 7.42 4.72 -13.64
CA GLU A 257 6.64 3.49 -13.86
C GLU A 257 7.54 2.25 -13.81
N GLU A 258 8.76 2.35 -14.38
CA GLU A 258 9.74 1.26 -14.43
C GLU A 258 10.22 0.84 -13.03
N ALA A 259 10.22 1.75 -12.06
CA ALA A 259 10.50 1.40 -10.67
C ALA A 259 9.52 0.34 -10.14
N TRP A 260 8.28 0.34 -10.64
CA TRP A 260 7.25 -0.63 -10.27
C TRP A 260 7.33 -1.96 -11.04
N ASP A 261 8.19 -2.05 -12.03
CA ASP A 261 8.58 -3.32 -12.66
C ASP A 261 9.78 -3.98 -11.96
N ASP A 262 10.57 -3.20 -11.21
CA ASP A 262 11.71 -3.70 -10.44
C ASP A 262 11.24 -4.65 -9.32
N PRO A 263 11.67 -5.93 -9.33
CA PRO A 263 11.23 -6.91 -8.33
C PRO A 263 11.70 -6.58 -6.91
N ASP A 264 12.84 -5.91 -6.74
CA ASP A 264 13.34 -5.55 -5.42
C ASP A 264 12.54 -4.39 -4.81
N ILE A 265 12.16 -3.37 -5.63
CA ILE A 265 11.29 -2.27 -5.19
C ILE A 265 9.91 -2.81 -4.82
N LYS A 266 9.32 -3.67 -5.66
CA LYS A 266 8.05 -4.34 -5.34
C LYS A 266 8.15 -5.13 -4.04
N LYS A 267 9.23 -5.89 -3.85
CA LYS A 267 9.45 -6.66 -2.63
C LYS A 267 9.63 -5.77 -1.41
N MET A 268 10.32 -4.63 -1.53
CA MET A 268 10.45 -3.65 -0.46
C MET A 268 9.08 -3.16 0.01
N TYR A 269 8.22 -2.73 -0.90
CA TYR A 269 6.89 -2.25 -0.54
C TYR A 269 5.96 -3.37 -0.03
N PHE A 270 6.07 -4.58 -0.58
CA PHE A 270 5.33 -5.74 -0.06
C PHE A 270 5.66 -6.01 1.41
N GLU A 271 6.94 -6.06 1.76
CA GLU A 271 7.38 -6.29 3.14
C GLU A 271 7.10 -5.08 4.05
N ALA A 272 7.19 -3.84 3.53
CA ALA A 272 6.83 -2.62 4.25
C ALA A 272 5.34 -2.62 4.63
N ILE A 273 4.46 -2.99 3.70
CA ILE A 273 3.02 -3.13 3.94
C ILE A 273 2.75 -4.21 4.99
N LYS A 274 3.38 -5.38 4.91
CA LYS A 274 3.27 -6.43 5.92
C LYS A 274 3.70 -5.94 7.31
N TRP A 275 4.81 -5.21 7.37
CA TRP A 275 5.29 -4.65 8.63
C TRP A 275 4.32 -3.60 9.18
N ALA A 276 3.85 -2.69 8.35
CA ALA A 276 2.88 -1.66 8.76
C ALA A 276 1.53 -2.25 9.18
N LEU A 277 1.13 -3.40 8.62
CA LEU A 277 -0.04 -4.19 9.04
C LEU A 277 0.17 -4.99 10.33
N GLY A 278 1.37 -4.95 10.91
CA GLY A 278 1.71 -5.72 12.11
C GLY A 278 1.90 -7.23 11.88
N MET A 279 2.16 -7.65 10.65
CA MET A 279 2.38 -9.06 10.29
C MET A 279 3.81 -9.52 10.48
N THR A 280 4.77 -8.60 10.49
CA THR A 280 6.20 -8.86 10.72
C THR A 280 6.74 -7.85 11.72
N GLU A 281 7.84 -8.20 12.39
CA GLU A 281 8.53 -7.32 13.34
C GLU A 281 9.72 -6.65 12.68
N GLY A 282 10.10 -5.45 13.17
CA GLY A 282 11.24 -4.67 12.74
C GLY A 282 11.46 -3.50 13.68
N SER A 283 12.69 -3.14 13.96
CA SER A 283 13.05 -2.03 14.84
C SER A 283 12.59 -0.69 14.24
N THR A 284 12.21 0.24 15.10
CA THR A 284 11.98 1.66 14.76
C THR A 284 12.91 2.58 15.55
N ALA A 285 13.88 1.99 16.23
CA ALA A 285 14.86 2.77 16.99
C ALA A 285 15.81 3.49 16.04
N SER A 286 16.00 4.78 16.25
CA SER A 286 17.00 5.55 15.51
C SER A 286 18.41 5.03 15.79
N HIS A 287 19.30 5.18 14.82
CA HIS A 287 20.71 4.79 14.95
C HIS A 287 21.61 5.80 14.22
N ALA A 288 22.89 5.79 14.58
CA ALA A 288 23.90 6.62 13.92
C ALA A 288 24.05 6.21 12.44
N LYS A 289 24.42 7.18 11.59
CA LYS A 289 24.68 6.94 10.17
C LYS A 289 25.74 5.86 9.99
N THR A 290 25.43 4.84 9.21
CA THR A 290 26.39 3.79 8.89
C THR A 290 27.38 4.34 7.86
N ALA A 291 28.67 4.35 8.20
CA ALA A 291 29.71 4.74 7.24
C ALA A 291 29.71 3.77 6.05
N GLY A 292 29.61 4.31 4.84
CA GLY A 292 29.93 3.58 3.63
C GLY A 292 31.41 3.20 3.66
N LYS A 293 31.72 1.91 3.63
CA LYS A 293 33.10 1.42 3.42
C LYS A 293 33.27 1.04 1.98
#